data_04fdf7ba92a58ed5b31a40ed10574bb2
#
_entry.id   04fdf7ba92a58ed5b31a40ed10574bb2
#
_cell.length_a   1.000
_cell.length_b   1.000
_cell.length_c   1.000
_cell.angle_alpha   90.00
_cell.angle_beta   90.00
_cell.angle_gamma   90.00
#
_symmetry.space_group_name_H-M   'P 1'
#
loop_
_entity.id
_entity.type
_entity.pdbx_description
1 polymer ?
#
loop_
_entity_poly.entity_id
_entity_poly.type
_entity_poly.pdbx_seq_one_letter_code
_entity_poly.pdbx_strand_id
1 'polypeptide(L)'
;TPVRDRIIRPVLCLDRSEIEKYLQENNLEYITDESNFTEDYTRNKIRLNILPQIKSDINEKAVAHIENTALNLALIDDYMESQCKLEYDRLVVVKGEGLFIKEEFTNLHKAMQGQLIKNCLYEVAKKRKDIFTVHINSVVDLFAMEVGKCVNLPYNMVAKRDYAGVNIYIPMADNIHKGDATYTLDIQDMGEYVFDNGAVTGSFSIQEDKYNEWIFMEKM
;
A
#
# COMPACT_ATOMS: atom_id res chain seq x y z
N THR A 1 -4.57 -16.09 -14.34
CA THR A 1 -5.32 -15.40 -15.41
C THR A 1 -4.72 -15.72 -16.76
N PRO A 2 -5.55 -15.92 -17.82
CA PRO A 2 -5.09 -16.18 -19.19
C PRO A 2 -4.21 -15.06 -19.75
N VAL A 3 -4.46 -13.82 -19.31
CA VAL A 3 -3.68 -12.64 -19.66
C VAL A 3 -3.17 -11.98 -18.37
N ARG A 4 -1.89 -11.70 -18.32
CA ARG A 4 -1.25 -10.95 -17.22
C ARG A 4 -0.18 -10.04 -17.81
N ASP A 5 -0.38 -8.73 -17.69
CA ASP A 5 0.48 -7.71 -18.29
C ASP A 5 0.63 -7.93 -19.82
N ARG A 6 1.83 -8.25 -20.29
CA ARG A 6 2.13 -8.56 -21.70
C ARG A 6 2.21 -10.07 -22.01
N ILE A 7 1.87 -10.92 -21.03
CA ILE A 7 1.96 -12.37 -21.17
C ILE A 7 0.57 -12.93 -21.46
N ILE A 8 0.42 -13.62 -22.56
CA ILE A 8 -0.79 -14.36 -22.93
C ILE A 8 -0.53 -15.85 -22.74
N ARG A 9 -1.46 -16.53 -22.07
CA ARG A 9 -1.42 -17.98 -21.80
C ARG A 9 -2.69 -18.65 -22.36
N PRO A 10 -2.75 -18.90 -23.67
CA PRO A 10 -3.99 -19.32 -24.35
C PRO A 10 -4.49 -20.69 -23.92
N VAL A 11 -3.59 -21.59 -23.52
CA VAL A 11 -3.93 -22.98 -23.14
C VAL A 11 -4.29 -23.16 -21.65
N LEU A 12 -4.43 -22.07 -20.86
CA LEU A 12 -4.83 -22.18 -19.46
C LEU A 12 -6.28 -22.65 -19.25
N CYS A 13 -7.10 -22.59 -20.28
CA CYS A 13 -8.48 -23.05 -20.24
C CYS A 13 -8.63 -24.57 -20.48
N LEU A 14 -7.53 -25.25 -20.80
CA LEU A 14 -7.53 -26.69 -21.08
C LEU A 14 -6.89 -27.47 -19.92
N ASP A 15 -7.45 -28.64 -19.63
CA ASP A 15 -6.82 -29.60 -18.74
C ASP A 15 -5.62 -30.27 -19.43
N ARG A 16 -4.65 -30.70 -18.63
CA ARG A 16 -3.47 -31.40 -19.18
C ARG A 16 -3.84 -32.63 -19.97
N SER A 17 -4.81 -33.38 -19.52
CA SER A 17 -5.34 -34.57 -20.22
C SER A 17 -5.91 -34.24 -21.60
N GLU A 18 -6.57 -33.09 -21.75
CA GLU A 18 -7.09 -32.63 -23.05
C GLU A 18 -5.93 -32.26 -23.99
N ILE A 19 -4.90 -31.61 -23.46
CA ILE A 19 -3.70 -31.26 -24.24
C ILE A 19 -2.98 -32.52 -24.68
N GLU A 20 -2.76 -33.49 -23.79
CA GLU A 20 -2.09 -34.75 -24.10
C GLU A 20 -2.87 -35.56 -25.11
N LYS A 21 -4.21 -35.62 -25.00
CA LYS A 21 -5.09 -36.26 -25.97
C LYS A 21 -4.98 -35.60 -27.35
N TYR A 22 -5.01 -34.26 -27.41
CA TYR A 22 -4.85 -33.54 -28.68
C TYR A 22 -3.51 -33.84 -29.37
N LEU A 23 -2.42 -33.88 -28.58
CA LEU A 23 -1.08 -34.17 -29.09
C LEU A 23 -1.01 -35.60 -29.65
N GLN A 24 -1.61 -36.57 -28.96
CA GLN A 24 -1.66 -37.97 -29.43
C GLN A 24 -2.49 -38.13 -30.71
N GLU A 25 -3.67 -37.51 -30.78
CA GLU A 25 -4.56 -37.60 -31.96
C GLU A 25 -3.92 -36.98 -33.20
N ASN A 26 -3.06 -35.98 -33.03
CA ASN A 26 -2.35 -35.29 -34.12
C ASN A 26 -0.92 -35.80 -34.35
N ASN A 27 -0.48 -36.87 -33.66
CA ASN A 27 0.87 -37.42 -33.71
C ASN A 27 1.98 -36.35 -33.52
N LEU A 28 1.75 -35.44 -32.58
CA LEU A 28 2.71 -34.36 -32.24
C LEU A 28 3.63 -34.85 -31.13
N GLU A 29 4.93 -34.77 -31.36
CA GLU A 29 5.92 -35.07 -30.34
C GLU A 29 6.09 -33.87 -29.39
N TYR A 30 6.27 -34.16 -28.10
CA TYR A 30 6.56 -33.15 -27.09
C TYR A 30 7.58 -33.63 -26.08
N ILE A 31 8.34 -32.69 -25.55
CA ILE A 31 9.35 -32.97 -24.51
C ILE A 31 8.72 -32.75 -23.14
N THR A 32 8.87 -33.74 -22.29
CA THR A 32 8.45 -33.61 -20.89
C THR A 32 9.64 -33.17 -20.04
N ASP A 33 9.50 -32.04 -19.38
CA ASP A 33 10.49 -31.55 -18.44
C ASP A 33 10.41 -32.39 -17.16
N GLU A 34 11.49 -33.11 -16.83
CA GLU A 34 11.59 -33.97 -15.65
C GLU A 34 11.41 -33.21 -14.35
N SER A 35 11.75 -31.94 -14.29
CA SER A 35 11.55 -31.09 -13.12
C SER A 35 10.08 -30.95 -12.70
N ASN A 36 9.13 -31.24 -13.61
CA ASN A 36 7.70 -31.26 -13.31
C ASN A 36 7.26 -32.43 -12.38
N PHE A 37 8.10 -33.43 -12.24
CA PHE A 37 7.84 -34.61 -11.40
C PHE A 37 8.60 -34.59 -10.09
N THR A 38 9.47 -33.61 -9.87
CA THR A 38 10.21 -33.49 -8.59
C THR A 38 9.38 -32.74 -7.56
N GLU A 39 9.49 -33.16 -6.30
CA GLU A 39 8.82 -32.54 -5.16
C GLU A 39 9.60 -31.36 -4.54
N ASP A 40 10.65 -30.91 -5.19
CA ASP A 40 11.52 -29.83 -4.68
C ASP A 40 10.76 -28.50 -4.55
N TYR A 41 9.76 -28.30 -5.37
CA TYR A 41 8.95 -27.09 -5.36
C TYR A 41 7.59 -27.31 -4.68
N THR A 42 7.20 -26.41 -3.79
CA THR A 42 5.89 -26.41 -3.11
C THR A 42 4.71 -26.57 -4.09
N ARG A 43 4.81 -25.93 -5.26
CA ARG A 43 3.78 -26.05 -6.32
C ARG A 43 3.61 -27.49 -6.80
N ASN A 44 4.72 -28.21 -6.99
CA ASN A 44 4.68 -29.60 -7.44
C ASN A 44 4.12 -30.50 -6.34
N LYS A 45 4.52 -30.29 -5.06
CA LYS A 45 3.93 -31.03 -3.93
C LYS A 45 2.41 -30.91 -3.88
N ILE A 46 1.90 -29.68 -4.04
CA ILE A 46 0.45 -29.44 -4.04
C ILE A 46 -0.20 -30.19 -5.22
N ARG A 47 0.37 -30.07 -6.41
CA ARG A 47 -0.20 -30.63 -7.64
C ARG A 47 -0.14 -32.15 -7.68
N LEU A 48 0.97 -32.74 -7.25
CA LEU A 48 1.22 -34.20 -7.36
C LEU A 48 0.63 -34.98 -6.20
N ASN A 49 0.58 -34.40 -5.00
CA ASN A 49 0.18 -35.13 -3.79
C ASN A 49 -1.14 -34.61 -3.20
N ILE A 50 -1.23 -33.32 -2.91
CA ILE A 50 -2.33 -32.77 -2.12
C ILE A 50 -3.64 -32.71 -2.94
N LEU A 51 -3.60 -32.18 -4.14
CA LEU A 51 -4.81 -32.09 -4.98
C LEU A 51 -5.40 -33.43 -5.35
N PRO A 52 -4.61 -34.47 -5.72
CA PRO A 52 -5.14 -35.81 -5.95
C PRO A 52 -5.81 -36.41 -4.71
N GLN A 53 -5.21 -36.27 -3.51
CA GLN A 53 -5.80 -36.77 -2.26
C GLN A 53 -7.12 -36.05 -1.94
N ILE A 54 -7.18 -34.74 -2.11
CA ILE A 54 -8.44 -34.00 -1.91
C ILE A 54 -9.52 -34.48 -2.86
N LYS A 55 -9.16 -34.75 -4.12
CA LYS A 55 -10.11 -35.29 -5.13
C LYS A 55 -10.61 -36.68 -4.77
N SER A 56 -9.72 -37.58 -4.32
CA SER A 56 -10.08 -38.97 -4.01
C SER A 56 -10.82 -39.11 -2.69
N ASP A 57 -10.33 -38.43 -1.64
CA ASP A 57 -10.70 -38.75 -0.26
C ASP A 57 -11.77 -37.77 0.30
N ILE A 58 -11.90 -36.61 -0.29
CA ILE A 58 -12.80 -35.54 0.24
C ILE A 58 -13.89 -35.18 -0.76
N ASN A 59 -13.51 -34.73 -1.96
CA ASN A 59 -14.46 -34.26 -2.95
C ASN A 59 -13.84 -34.29 -4.36
N GLU A 60 -14.40 -35.13 -5.24
CA GLU A 60 -13.98 -35.24 -6.63
C GLU A 60 -14.01 -33.89 -7.37
N LYS A 61 -14.96 -33.01 -7.01
CA LYS A 61 -15.14 -31.69 -7.62
C LYS A 61 -14.35 -30.57 -6.90
N ALA A 62 -13.48 -30.88 -5.95
CA ALA A 62 -12.78 -29.90 -5.15
C ALA A 62 -12.01 -28.87 -6.00
N VAL A 63 -11.32 -29.31 -7.06
CA VAL A 63 -10.56 -28.42 -7.95
C VAL A 63 -11.49 -27.46 -8.67
N ALA A 64 -12.61 -27.93 -9.19
CA ALA A 64 -13.63 -27.09 -9.85
C ALA A 64 -14.25 -26.07 -8.88
N HIS A 65 -14.48 -26.46 -7.62
CA HIS A 65 -14.98 -25.53 -6.60
C HIS A 65 -13.94 -24.45 -6.26
N ILE A 66 -12.66 -24.81 -6.14
CA ILE A 66 -11.56 -23.85 -5.91
C ILE A 66 -11.46 -22.87 -7.09
N GLU A 67 -11.53 -23.39 -8.32
CA GLU A 67 -11.50 -22.55 -9.52
C GLU A 67 -12.67 -21.58 -9.59
N ASN A 68 -13.91 -22.06 -9.40
CA ASN A 68 -15.09 -21.21 -9.37
C ASN A 68 -15.01 -20.14 -8.28
N THR A 69 -14.49 -20.50 -7.10
CA THR A 69 -14.27 -19.52 -6.01
C THR A 69 -13.25 -18.46 -6.42
N ALA A 70 -12.15 -18.87 -7.04
CA ALA A 70 -11.13 -17.94 -7.53
C ALA A 70 -11.67 -17.00 -8.61
N LEU A 71 -12.51 -17.50 -9.53
CA LEU A 71 -13.16 -16.69 -10.56
C LEU A 71 -14.13 -15.66 -9.92
N ASN A 72 -14.95 -16.09 -8.98
CA ASN A 72 -15.87 -15.17 -8.28
C ASN A 72 -15.11 -14.09 -7.49
N LEU A 73 -14.03 -14.46 -6.80
CA LEU A 73 -13.18 -13.50 -6.10
C LEU A 73 -12.53 -12.52 -7.08
N ALA A 74 -12.11 -12.97 -8.26
CA ALA A 74 -11.54 -12.08 -9.28
C ALA A 74 -12.56 -11.06 -9.78
N LEU A 75 -13.83 -11.44 -9.96
CA LEU A 75 -14.90 -10.50 -10.33
C LEU A 75 -15.19 -9.47 -9.22
N ILE A 76 -15.17 -9.91 -7.95
CA ILE A 76 -15.34 -9.02 -6.81
C ILE A 76 -14.15 -8.05 -6.73
N ASP A 77 -12.92 -8.52 -6.92
CA ASP A 77 -11.71 -7.69 -6.90
C ASP A 77 -11.73 -6.64 -8.01
N ASP A 78 -12.13 -7.01 -9.22
CA ASP A 78 -12.30 -6.09 -10.36
C ASP A 78 -13.33 -4.97 -10.06
N TYR A 79 -14.48 -5.35 -9.48
CA TYR A 79 -15.48 -4.38 -9.05
C TYR A 79 -14.93 -3.45 -7.96
N MET A 80 -14.28 -4.01 -6.94
CA MET A 80 -13.66 -3.22 -5.86
C MET A 80 -12.59 -2.27 -6.38
N GLU A 81 -11.76 -2.72 -7.33
CA GLU A 81 -10.74 -1.88 -7.97
C GLU A 81 -11.39 -0.71 -8.74
N SER A 82 -12.47 -0.98 -9.49
CA SER A 82 -13.18 0.05 -10.24
C SER A 82 -13.81 1.11 -9.32
N GLN A 83 -14.44 0.69 -8.22
CA GLN A 83 -15.00 1.61 -7.24
C GLN A 83 -13.91 2.37 -6.47
N CYS A 84 -12.82 1.69 -6.15
CA CYS A 84 -11.68 2.31 -5.48
C CYS A 84 -11.05 3.42 -6.31
N LYS A 85 -11.03 3.29 -7.64
CA LYS A 85 -10.54 4.33 -8.54
C LYS A 85 -11.38 5.61 -8.45
N LEU A 86 -12.71 5.47 -8.42
CA LEU A 86 -13.62 6.63 -8.27
C LEU A 86 -13.38 7.36 -6.94
N GLU A 87 -13.24 6.59 -5.84
CA GLU A 87 -12.97 7.16 -4.52
C GLU A 87 -11.56 7.75 -4.42
N TYR A 88 -10.59 7.13 -5.10
CA TYR A 88 -9.23 7.66 -5.20
C TYR A 88 -9.22 9.04 -5.83
N ASP A 89 -9.86 9.22 -6.99
CA ASP A 89 -9.93 10.51 -7.70
C ASP A 89 -10.60 11.61 -6.86
N ARG A 90 -11.50 11.23 -5.94
CA ARG A 90 -12.22 12.15 -5.04
C ARG A 90 -11.43 12.51 -3.78
N LEU A 91 -10.75 11.54 -3.19
CA LEU A 91 -10.19 11.63 -1.83
C LEU A 91 -8.68 11.81 -1.78
N VAL A 92 -7.97 11.46 -2.84
CA VAL A 92 -6.51 11.50 -2.86
C VAL A 92 -6.03 12.69 -3.68
N VAL A 93 -5.09 13.43 -3.13
CA VAL A 93 -4.46 14.58 -3.79
C VAL A 93 -2.96 14.33 -3.86
N VAL A 94 -2.40 14.46 -5.05
CA VAL A 94 -0.93 14.37 -5.24
C VAL A 94 -0.29 15.63 -4.68
N LYS A 95 0.67 15.48 -3.77
CA LYS A 95 1.46 16.57 -3.19
C LYS A 95 2.95 16.30 -3.37
N GLY A 96 3.56 16.91 -4.39
CA GLY A 96 4.94 16.64 -4.75
C GLY A 96 5.16 15.15 -5.09
N GLU A 97 6.06 14.49 -4.41
CA GLU A 97 6.32 13.04 -4.57
C GLU A 97 5.46 12.16 -3.62
N GLY A 98 4.58 12.76 -2.84
CA GLY A 98 3.69 12.07 -1.91
C GLY A 98 2.22 12.21 -2.27
N LEU A 99 1.38 11.61 -1.43
CA LEU A 99 -0.07 11.62 -1.55
C LEU A 99 -0.69 12.14 -0.24
N PHE A 100 -1.75 12.92 -0.38
CA PHE A 100 -2.58 13.35 0.72
C PHE A 100 -3.97 12.72 0.61
N ILE A 101 -4.42 12.05 1.65
CA ILE A 101 -5.72 11.41 1.74
C ILE A 101 -6.59 12.23 2.67
N LYS A 102 -7.73 12.71 2.16
CA LYS A 102 -8.67 13.56 2.91
C LYS A 102 -9.38 12.79 4.03
N GLU A 103 -9.84 13.52 5.04
CA GLU A 103 -10.53 12.98 6.23
C GLU A 103 -11.82 12.20 5.87
N GLU A 104 -12.53 12.58 4.81
CA GLU A 104 -13.74 11.90 4.33
C GLU A 104 -13.51 10.43 3.97
N PHE A 105 -12.24 10.01 3.84
CA PHE A 105 -11.84 8.60 3.73
C PHE A 105 -12.45 7.74 4.85
N THR A 106 -12.60 8.27 6.05
CA THR A 106 -13.16 7.55 7.21
C THR A 106 -14.61 7.13 7.01
N ASN A 107 -15.35 7.77 6.11
CA ASN A 107 -16.73 7.43 5.77
C ASN A 107 -16.85 6.23 4.81
N LEU A 108 -15.74 5.77 4.24
CA LEU A 108 -15.76 4.61 3.35
C LEU A 108 -15.96 3.31 4.13
N HIS A 109 -16.55 2.31 3.45
CA HIS A 109 -16.56 0.95 3.98
C HIS A 109 -15.14 0.42 4.22
N LYS A 110 -14.91 -0.35 5.30
CA LYS A 110 -13.59 -0.84 5.69
C LYS A 110 -12.82 -1.55 4.58
N ALA A 111 -13.50 -2.35 3.76
CA ALA A 111 -12.88 -3.01 2.61
C ALA A 111 -12.34 -2.00 1.60
N MET A 112 -13.07 -0.90 1.36
CA MET A 112 -12.65 0.17 0.46
C MET A 112 -11.49 0.98 1.07
N GLN A 113 -11.52 1.24 2.37
CA GLN A 113 -10.43 1.89 3.08
C GLN A 113 -9.12 1.11 2.89
N GLY A 114 -9.15 -0.21 3.12
CA GLY A 114 -7.99 -1.06 2.92
C GLY A 114 -7.46 -1.05 1.48
N GLN A 115 -8.35 -1.13 0.49
CA GLN A 115 -7.99 -1.12 -0.93
C GLN A 115 -7.39 0.23 -1.35
N LEU A 116 -7.98 1.35 -0.92
CA LEU A 116 -7.49 2.69 -1.24
C LEU A 116 -6.11 2.95 -0.64
N ILE A 117 -5.90 2.64 0.64
CA ILE A 117 -4.58 2.76 1.28
C ILE A 117 -3.55 1.88 0.58
N LYS A 118 -3.89 0.63 0.26
CA LYS A 118 -3.02 -0.28 -0.50
C LYS A 118 -2.57 0.35 -1.83
N ASN A 119 -3.49 0.93 -2.58
CA ASN A 119 -3.19 1.58 -3.86
C ASN A 119 -2.28 2.81 -3.65
N CYS A 120 -2.56 3.66 -2.65
CA CYS A 120 -1.70 4.79 -2.30
C CYS A 120 -0.27 4.36 -1.93
N LEU A 121 -0.13 3.31 -1.13
CA LEU A 121 1.19 2.79 -0.73
C LEU A 121 1.97 2.25 -1.93
N TYR A 122 1.31 1.53 -2.85
CA TYR A 122 1.94 1.03 -4.07
C TYR A 122 2.39 2.16 -5.00
N GLU A 123 1.60 3.22 -5.06
CA GLU A 123 1.92 4.38 -5.89
C GLU A 123 3.12 5.14 -5.36
N VAL A 124 3.18 5.44 -4.06
CA VAL A 124 4.32 6.14 -3.45
C VAL A 124 5.58 5.27 -3.48
N ALA A 125 5.47 3.98 -3.15
CA ALA A 125 6.60 3.05 -3.14
C ALA A 125 7.13 2.73 -4.55
N LYS A 126 6.31 2.89 -5.60
CA LYS A 126 6.55 2.35 -6.96
C LYS A 126 6.84 0.85 -6.96
N LYS A 127 6.45 0.14 -5.91
CA LYS A 127 6.66 -1.29 -5.67
C LYS A 127 5.44 -1.88 -4.98
N ARG A 128 5.18 -3.19 -5.25
CA ARG A 128 4.05 -3.92 -4.65
C ARG A 128 4.49 -4.97 -3.61
N LYS A 129 5.78 -5.30 -3.59
CA LYS A 129 6.33 -6.31 -2.68
C LYS A 129 6.47 -5.72 -1.28
N ASP A 130 6.47 -6.57 -0.25
CA ASP A 130 6.76 -6.23 1.15
C ASP A 130 5.77 -5.23 1.81
N ILE A 131 4.66 -4.90 1.15
CA ILE A 131 3.56 -4.14 1.74
C ILE A 131 2.47 -5.13 2.16
N PHE A 132 2.31 -5.31 3.47
CA PHE A 132 1.41 -6.27 4.09
C PHE A 132 0.21 -5.57 4.73
N THR A 133 -0.81 -6.34 5.10
CA THR A 133 -2.03 -5.85 5.75
C THR A 133 -1.75 -5.03 7.02
N VAL A 134 -0.70 -5.37 7.77
CA VAL A 134 -0.30 -4.61 8.98
C VAL A 134 0.05 -3.16 8.63
N HIS A 135 0.73 -2.92 7.50
CA HIS A 135 1.09 -1.56 7.07
C HIS A 135 -0.15 -0.78 6.62
N ILE A 136 -1.08 -1.45 5.93
CA ILE A 136 -2.35 -0.86 5.50
C ILE A 136 -3.17 -0.45 6.73
N ASN A 137 -3.34 -1.36 7.70
CA ASN A 137 -4.11 -1.10 8.91
C ASN A 137 -3.49 0.02 9.74
N SER A 138 -2.16 0.09 9.87
CA SER A 138 -1.50 1.16 10.61
C SER A 138 -1.75 2.55 10.02
N VAL A 139 -1.92 2.66 8.70
CA VAL A 139 -2.31 3.93 8.06
C VAL A 139 -3.80 4.22 8.26
N VAL A 140 -4.67 3.21 8.20
CA VAL A 140 -6.11 3.37 8.51
C VAL A 140 -6.28 3.85 9.95
N ASP A 141 -5.59 3.22 10.91
CA ASP A 141 -5.67 3.57 12.33
C ASP A 141 -5.16 4.98 12.60
N LEU A 142 -4.23 5.49 11.79
CA LEU A 142 -3.66 6.82 11.93
C LEU A 142 -4.72 7.92 11.81
N PHE A 143 -5.83 7.69 11.08
CA PHE A 143 -6.93 8.65 10.99
C PHE A 143 -7.64 8.89 12.33
N ALA A 144 -7.62 7.92 13.23
CA ALA A 144 -8.18 8.03 14.57
C ALA A 144 -7.19 8.58 15.62
N MET A 145 -5.93 8.80 15.23
CA MET A 145 -4.89 9.30 16.12
C MET A 145 -4.85 10.83 16.15
N GLU A 146 -4.10 11.36 17.12
CA GLU A 146 -3.84 12.80 17.24
C GLU A 146 -3.03 13.32 16.05
N VAL A 147 -3.27 14.60 15.70
CA VAL A 147 -2.52 15.31 14.66
C VAL A 147 -1.02 15.32 14.99
N GLY A 148 -0.20 15.09 13.97
CA GLY A 148 1.26 15.02 14.10
C GLY A 148 1.80 13.61 14.32
N LYS A 149 0.97 12.62 14.68
CA LYS A 149 1.40 11.21 14.76
C LYS A 149 1.87 10.70 13.40
N CYS A 150 2.90 9.86 13.43
CA CYS A 150 3.53 9.29 12.24
C CYS A 150 3.65 7.78 12.37
N VAL A 151 3.62 7.11 11.22
CA VAL A 151 3.89 5.67 11.07
C VAL A 151 4.97 5.48 10.02
N ASN A 152 6.02 4.74 10.38
CA ASN A 152 7.07 4.33 9.44
C ASN A 152 6.61 3.11 8.65
N LEU A 153 6.83 3.13 7.35
CA LEU A 153 6.38 2.13 6.39
C LEU A 153 7.57 1.60 5.58
N PRO A 154 7.44 0.44 4.91
CA PRO A 154 8.48 -0.06 4.02
C PRO A 154 8.91 0.98 2.98
N TYR A 155 10.12 0.82 2.44
CA TYR A 155 10.70 1.69 1.40
C TYR A 155 10.91 3.15 1.86
N ASN A 156 11.20 3.35 3.15
CA ASN A 156 11.40 4.65 3.77
C ASN A 156 10.18 5.59 3.65
N MET A 157 8.99 5.05 3.39
CA MET A 157 7.78 5.84 3.42
C MET A 157 7.38 6.21 4.85
N VAL A 158 6.78 7.36 4.99
CA VAL A 158 6.17 7.84 6.24
C VAL A 158 4.73 8.23 5.96
N ALA A 159 3.81 7.73 6.79
CA ALA A 159 2.46 8.26 6.85
C ALA A 159 2.35 9.20 8.06
N LYS A 160 1.84 10.40 7.87
CA LYS A 160 1.69 11.43 8.92
C LYS A 160 0.26 11.93 8.99
N ARG A 161 -0.30 11.94 10.21
CA ARG A 161 -1.61 12.53 10.50
C ARG A 161 -1.53 14.05 10.42
N ASP A 162 -2.41 14.65 9.63
CA ASP A 162 -2.60 16.08 9.50
C ASP A 162 -4.04 16.45 9.92
N TYR A 163 -4.35 17.72 10.09
CA TYR A 163 -5.70 18.21 10.48
C TYR A 163 -6.81 17.74 9.54
N ALA A 164 -6.56 17.73 8.23
CA ALA A 164 -7.54 17.42 7.21
C ALA A 164 -7.41 16.01 6.59
N GLY A 165 -6.53 15.16 7.15
CA GLY A 165 -6.31 13.83 6.61
C GLY A 165 -4.94 13.24 6.94
N VAL A 166 -4.41 12.40 6.05
CA VAL A 166 -3.12 11.73 6.21
C VAL A 166 -2.24 11.99 4.98
N ASN A 167 -1.00 12.39 5.20
CA ASN A 167 0.03 12.48 4.17
C ASN A 167 0.83 11.18 4.13
N ILE A 168 1.11 10.65 2.92
CA ILE A 168 2.02 9.52 2.68
C ILE A 168 3.11 10.00 1.73
N TYR A 169 4.37 9.90 2.14
CA TYR A 169 5.50 10.41 1.36
C TYR A 169 6.80 9.66 1.71
N ILE A 170 7.80 9.83 0.86
CA ILE A 170 9.18 9.41 1.16
C ILE A 170 9.93 10.67 1.57
N PRO A 171 10.45 10.76 2.81
CA PRO A 171 11.24 11.91 3.24
C PRO A 171 12.47 12.06 2.35
N MET A 172 12.71 13.25 1.80
CA MET A 172 13.99 13.56 1.17
C MET A 172 15.10 13.55 2.24
N ALA A 173 16.30 13.16 1.85
CA ALA A 173 17.43 13.03 2.78
C ALA A 173 17.75 14.31 3.56
N ASP A 174 17.38 15.46 3.01
CA ASP A 174 17.56 16.78 3.65
C ASP A 174 16.47 17.10 4.69
N ASN A 175 15.38 16.32 4.76
CA ASN A 175 14.27 16.51 5.70
C ASN A 175 14.17 15.39 6.75
N ILE A 176 15.27 14.71 7.05
CA ILE A 176 15.34 13.93 8.28
C ILE A 176 15.42 14.97 9.40
N HIS A 177 14.27 15.43 9.86
CA HIS A 177 14.19 16.11 11.14
C HIS A 177 14.71 15.10 12.19
N LYS A 178 15.99 15.19 12.50
CA LYS A 178 16.51 14.72 13.78
C LYS A 178 15.53 15.28 14.80
N GLY A 179 14.89 14.38 15.56
CA GLY A 179 13.81 14.70 16.47
C GLY A 179 13.99 16.03 17.17
N ASP A 180 12.91 16.74 17.32
CA ASP A 180 12.75 18.03 17.97
C ASP A 180 14.08 18.79 18.20
N ALA A 181 14.57 19.43 17.14
CA ALA A 181 15.67 20.35 17.31
C ALA A 181 15.14 21.49 18.17
N THR A 182 15.35 21.37 19.45
CA THR A 182 15.07 22.46 20.39
C THR A 182 16.09 23.55 20.11
N TYR A 183 15.66 24.60 19.43
CA TYR A 183 16.48 25.78 19.25
C TYR A 183 16.39 26.62 20.51
N THR A 184 17.51 26.81 21.15
CA THR A 184 17.62 27.74 22.31
C THR A 184 18.09 29.07 21.76
N LEU A 185 17.24 30.06 21.81
CA LEU A 185 17.61 31.45 21.53
C LEU A 185 17.85 32.15 22.86
N ASP A 186 19.07 32.71 23.01
CA ASP A 186 19.41 33.44 24.22
C ASP A 186 18.86 34.88 24.08
N ILE A 187 17.78 35.17 24.78
CA ILE A 187 17.09 36.46 24.73
C ILE A 187 17.61 37.30 25.90
N GLN A 188 18.38 38.32 25.60
CA GLN A 188 18.98 39.17 26.64
C GLN A 188 18.25 40.50 26.82
N ASP A 189 17.58 41.00 25.76
CA ASP A 189 16.91 42.29 25.77
C ASP A 189 15.58 42.29 25.02
N MET A 190 14.76 43.32 25.24
CA MET A 190 13.55 43.55 24.44
C MET A 190 13.92 43.94 23.01
N GLY A 191 13.23 43.34 22.03
CA GLY A 191 13.51 43.60 20.61
C GLY A 191 12.84 42.61 19.66
N GLU A 192 13.15 42.78 18.39
CA GLU A 192 12.76 41.84 17.34
C GLU A 192 13.84 40.78 17.16
N TYR A 193 13.42 39.50 17.14
CA TYR A 193 14.29 38.37 16.94
C TYR A 193 13.85 37.63 15.67
N VAL A 194 14.81 37.37 14.80
CA VAL A 194 14.59 36.59 13.57
C VAL A 194 15.38 35.30 13.71
N PHE A 195 14.71 34.16 13.43
CA PHE A 195 15.38 32.88 13.33
C PHE A 195 15.15 32.28 11.96
N ASP A 196 16.18 31.66 11.41
CA ASP A 196 16.16 30.90 10.18
C ASP A 196 16.99 29.63 10.39
N ASN A 197 16.36 28.50 10.25
CA ASN A 197 17.03 27.19 10.33
C ASN A 197 17.03 26.44 9.00
N GLY A 198 16.69 27.12 7.90
CA GLY A 198 16.58 26.54 6.56
C GLY A 198 15.28 25.77 6.30
N ALA A 199 14.54 25.41 7.35
CA ALA A 199 13.25 24.71 7.25
C ALA A 199 12.07 25.59 7.69
N VAL A 200 12.31 26.47 8.65
CA VAL A 200 11.32 27.42 9.19
C VAL A 200 11.98 28.76 9.40
N THR A 201 11.39 29.80 8.85
CA THR A 201 11.77 31.19 9.10
C THR A 201 10.66 31.84 9.89
N GLY A 202 10.99 32.56 10.94
CA GLY A 202 10.01 33.27 11.76
C GLY A 202 10.63 34.44 12.47
N SER A 203 9.79 35.40 12.87
CA SER A 203 10.17 36.50 13.73
C SER A 203 9.22 36.59 14.92
N PHE A 204 9.71 37.04 16.03
CA PHE A 204 8.91 37.40 17.20
C PHE A 204 9.45 38.64 17.85
N SER A 205 8.58 39.42 18.49
CA SER A 205 8.97 40.58 19.25
C SER A 205 8.64 40.38 20.73
N ILE A 206 9.54 40.84 21.58
CA ILE A 206 9.29 40.90 23.01
C ILE A 206 9.02 42.36 23.35
N GLN A 207 7.83 42.61 23.90
CA GLN A 207 7.41 43.95 24.35
C GLN A 207 7.04 43.89 25.81
N GLU A 208 7.38 44.95 26.53
CA GLU A 208 6.94 45.11 27.91
C GLU A 208 5.45 45.46 27.94
N ASP A 209 4.62 44.58 28.43
CA ASP A 209 3.20 44.84 28.65
C ASP A 209 2.90 44.77 30.16
N LYS A 210 1.80 45.43 30.58
CA LYS A 210 1.35 45.52 31.96
C LYS A 210 1.04 44.20 32.67
N TYR A 211 1.12 43.11 31.93
CA TYR A 211 0.80 41.75 32.40
C TYR A 211 1.89 40.72 32.04
N ASN A 212 3.12 40.94 32.46
CA ASN A 212 4.21 39.96 32.41
C ASN A 212 4.24 39.07 31.15
N GLU A 213 5.16 39.37 30.25
CA GLU A 213 5.80 38.46 29.31
C GLU A 213 4.86 37.60 28.43
N TRP A 214 4.37 38.15 27.33
CA TRP A 214 3.77 37.41 26.27
C TRP A 214 4.71 37.34 25.04
N ILE A 215 4.98 36.12 24.55
CA ILE A 215 5.69 35.91 23.30
C ILE A 215 4.66 35.77 22.19
N PHE A 216 4.65 36.70 21.26
CA PHE A 216 3.82 36.58 20.04
C PHE A 216 4.68 35.95 18.94
N MET A 217 4.24 34.79 18.43
CA MET A 217 4.82 34.20 17.24
C MET A 217 3.90 34.50 16.05
N GLU A 218 4.35 35.31 15.10
CA GLU A 218 3.71 35.43 13.79
C GLU A 218 4.33 34.41 12.84
N LYS A 219 3.50 33.55 12.31
CA LYS A 219 3.87 32.62 11.25
C LYS A 219 3.66 33.34 9.93
N MET A 220 4.72 33.62 9.20
CA MET A 220 4.63 33.93 7.77
C MET A 220 4.54 32.67 6.94
#